data_3cb15dcde84b8c96fd3150dac8a176f6
#
_entry.id   3cb15dcde84b8c96fd3150dac8a176f6
#
_cell.length_a   1.000
_cell.length_b   1.000
_cell.length_c   1.000
_cell.angle_alpha   90.00
_cell.angle_beta   90.00
_cell.angle_gamma   90.00
#
_symmetry.space_group_name_H-M   'P 1'
#
loop_
_entity.id
_entity.type
_entity.pdbx_description
1 polymer ?
#
loop_
_entity_poly.entity_id
_entity_poly.type
_entity_poly.pdbx_seq_one_letter_code
_entity_poly.pdbx_strand_id
1 'polypeptide(L)'
;MAVHPGVGVGIGLLVWITPHRQRVRQQRRRQAEVLEELPEVVDLLRLAISSGLNIHQAVAAVGDRLGGPVGLGLAGASWRVRTGMRLADALETLPDSVGEPVRPLVRVLIDGDRYGTNLEPALEQLAADSRLLRRRRAEDLARRLPLRLLLPLVICILPAFVLLTLAPVMAETLSILRQ
;
A
#
# COMPACT_ATOMS: atom_id res chain seq x y z
N MET A 1 -6.37 -2.34 48.82
CA MET A 1 -6.52 -2.02 47.39
C MET A 1 -5.16 -2.19 46.72
N ALA A 2 -4.89 -3.37 46.20
CA ALA A 2 -3.62 -3.68 45.52
C ALA A 2 -3.89 -3.67 44.01
N VAL A 3 -3.52 -2.59 43.34
CA VAL A 3 -3.51 -2.51 41.88
C VAL A 3 -2.35 -3.36 41.38
N HIS A 4 -2.65 -4.47 40.73
CA HIS A 4 -1.65 -5.39 40.19
C HIS A 4 -0.70 -4.66 39.22
N PRO A 5 0.63 -4.69 39.45
CA PRO A 5 1.63 -4.03 38.57
C PRO A 5 1.63 -4.57 37.13
N GLY A 6 1.05 -5.74 36.90
CA GLY A 6 0.92 -6.32 35.56
C GLY A 6 0.01 -5.57 34.58
N VAL A 7 -0.97 -4.81 35.08
CA VAL A 7 -1.91 -4.03 34.22
C VAL A 7 -1.20 -2.80 33.64
N GLY A 8 -0.31 -2.17 34.40
CA GLY A 8 0.43 -0.98 33.95
C GLY A 8 1.42 -1.29 32.81
N VAL A 9 2.08 -2.44 32.86
CA VAL A 9 3.04 -2.87 31.83
C VAL A 9 2.32 -3.20 30.51
N GLY A 10 1.14 -3.82 30.59
CA GLY A 10 0.31 -4.13 29.39
C GLY A 10 -0.17 -2.88 28.67
N ILE A 11 -0.61 -1.85 29.41
CA ILE A 11 -1.08 -0.59 28.84
C ILE A 11 0.07 0.23 28.24
N GLY A 12 1.23 0.25 28.89
CA GLY A 12 2.44 0.92 28.39
C GLY A 12 2.94 0.33 27.07
N LEU A 13 2.93 -1.02 26.96
CA LEU A 13 3.31 -1.71 25.72
C LEU A 13 2.33 -1.47 24.57
N LEU A 14 1.04 -1.39 24.85
CA LEU A 14 -0.02 -1.07 23.87
C LEU A 14 0.10 0.37 23.35
N VAL A 15 0.42 1.32 24.21
CA VAL A 15 0.58 2.75 23.83
C VAL A 15 1.85 2.95 23.01
N TRP A 16 2.91 2.19 23.26
CA TRP A 16 4.17 2.32 22.50
C TRP A 16 4.10 1.71 21.08
N ILE A 17 3.25 0.72 20.85
CA ILE A 17 3.10 0.03 19.55
C ILE A 17 2.19 0.81 18.58
N THR A 18 1.29 1.67 19.09
CA THR A 18 0.29 2.39 18.26
C THR A 18 0.88 3.38 17.25
N PRO A 19 1.88 4.24 17.55
CA PRO A 19 2.39 5.22 16.59
C PRO A 19 3.18 4.57 15.44
N HIS A 20 3.89 3.48 15.70
CA HIS A 20 4.64 2.76 14.66
C HIS A 20 3.70 2.08 13.65
N ARG A 21 2.58 1.52 14.12
CA ARG A 21 1.56 0.90 13.26
C ARG A 21 0.81 1.92 12.40
N GLN A 22 0.62 3.15 12.87
CA GLN A 22 -0.05 4.20 12.11
C GLN A 22 0.81 4.66 10.91
N ARG A 23 2.12 4.87 11.08
CA ARG A 23 3.05 5.24 10.00
C ARG A 23 3.12 4.14 8.92
N VAL A 24 3.24 2.88 9.33
CA VAL A 24 3.26 1.75 8.39
C VAL A 24 1.91 1.61 7.65
N ARG A 25 0.79 1.83 8.32
CA ARG A 25 -0.54 1.83 7.69
C ARG A 25 -0.70 2.97 6.69
N GLN A 26 -0.20 4.15 7.00
CA GLN A 26 -0.28 5.32 6.14
C GLN A 26 0.59 5.15 4.89
N GLN A 27 1.80 4.61 5.03
CA GLN A 27 2.64 4.26 3.88
C GLN A 27 2.00 3.19 2.98
N ARG A 28 1.42 2.15 3.58
CA ARG A 28 0.71 1.11 2.82
C ARG A 28 -0.52 1.64 2.09
N ARG A 29 -1.24 2.59 2.68
CA ARG A 29 -2.38 3.26 2.02
C ARG A 29 -1.91 4.09 0.83
N ARG A 30 -0.89 4.92 0.98
CA ARG A 30 -0.30 5.69 -0.13
C ARG A 30 0.19 4.78 -1.27
N GLN A 31 0.89 3.70 -0.96
CA GLN A 31 1.32 2.73 -1.98
C GLN A 31 0.14 2.03 -2.66
N ALA A 32 -0.96 1.79 -1.94
CA ALA A 32 -2.17 1.24 -2.52
C ALA A 32 -2.83 2.23 -3.48
N GLU A 33 -2.96 3.50 -3.10
CA GLU A 33 -3.50 4.58 -3.94
C GLU A 33 -2.69 4.73 -5.24
N VAL A 34 -1.35 4.74 -5.14
CA VAL A 34 -0.46 4.79 -6.32
C VAL A 34 -0.69 3.62 -7.26
N LEU A 35 -0.84 2.41 -6.73
CA LEU A 35 -1.05 1.20 -7.55
C LEU A 35 -2.45 1.13 -8.16
N GLU A 36 -3.43 1.78 -7.56
CA GLU A 36 -4.77 1.94 -8.14
C GLU A 36 -4.79 2.96 -9.28
N GLU A 37 -4.02 4.04 -9.15
CA GLU A 37 -3.93 5.11 -10.14
C GLU A 37 -3.02 4.75 -11.33
N LEU A 38 -1.96 3.96 -11.09
CA LEU A 38 -0.91 3.68 -12.07
C LEU A 38 -1.43 3.18 -13.44
N PRO A 39 -2.39 2.25 -13.54
CA PRO A 39 -2.91 1.79 -14.84
C PRO A 39 -3.53 2.92 -15.66
N GLU A 40 -4.29 3.81 -15.03
CA GLU A 40 -4.92 4.95 -15.67
C GLU A 40 -3.87 5.94 -16.19
N VAL A 41 -2.86 6.25 -15.37
CA VAL A 41 -1.72 7.10 -15.77
C VAL A 41 -1.02 6.54 -16.99
N VAL A 42 -0.71 5.24 -17.00
CA VAL A 42 -0.01 4.58 -18.11
C VAL A 42 -0.87 4.59 -19.39
N ASP A 43 -2.17 4.32 -19.28
CA ASP A 43 -3.10 4.36 -20.40
C ASP A 43 -3.21 5.77 -21.00
N LEU A 44 -3.26 6.81 -20.16
CA LEU A 44 -3.31 8.20 -20.62
C LEU A 44 -1.99 8.64 -21.26
N LEU A 45 -0.84 8.26 -20.70
CA LEU A 45 0.47 8.52 -21.30
C LEU A 45 0.60 7.84 -22.67
N ARG A 46 0.17 6.58 -22.77
CA ARG A 46 0.15 5.84 -24.04
C ARG A 46 -0.73 6.56 -25.07
N LEU A 47 -1.95 6.96 -24.69
CA LEU A 47 -2.85 7.70 -25.55
C LEU A 47 -2.25 9.03 -26.01
N ALA A 48 -1.63 9.78 -25.10
CA ALA A 48 -0.98 11.04 -25.41
C ALA A 48 0.15 10.87 -26.41
N ILE A 49 1.03 9.86 -26.22
CA ILE A 49 2.14 9.57 -27.13
C ILE A 49 1.66 9.05 -28.48
N SER A 50 0.65 8.16 -28.51
CA SER A 50 0.08 7.68 -29.76
C SER A 50 -0.68 8.76 -30.56
N SER A 51 -1.12 9.83 -29.88
CA SER A 51 -1.66 11.02 -30.53
C SER A 51 -0.60 11.98 -31.09
N GLY A 52 0.70 11.65 -30.94
CA GLY A 52 1.81 12.43 -31.46
C GLY A 52 2.43 13.43 -30.49
N LEU A 53 2.02 13.44 -29.22
CA LEU A 53 2.69 14.27 -28.21
C LEU A 53 4.08 13.70 -27.89
N ASN A 54 5.05 14.58 -27.71
CA ASN A 54 6.34 14.17 -27.18
C ASN A 54 6.24 13.87 -25.66
N ILE A 55 7.24 13.22 -25.10
CA ILE A 55 7.23 12.77 -23.69
C ILE A 55 7.02 13.93 -22.72
N HIS A 56 7.65 15.08 -22.94
CA HIS A 56 7.50 16.27 -22.11
C HIS A 56 6.05 16.76 -22.09
N GLN A 57 5.42 16.80 -23.26
CA GLN A 57 4.02 17.22 -23.42
C GLN A 57 3.06 16.17 -22.82
N ALA A 58 3.34 14.89 -23.02
CA ALA A 58 2.53 13.81 -22.47
C ALA A 58 2.55 13.82 -20.93
N VAL A 59 3.74 13.95 -20.32
CA VAL A 59 3.90 14.07 -18.86
C VAL A 59 3.15 15.28 -18.31
N ALA A 60 3.25 16.43 -18.98
CA ALA A 60 2.54 17.64 -18.58
C ALA A 60 1.01 17.44 -18.68
N ALA A 61 0.51 16.97 -19.82
CA ALA A 61 -0.91 16.79 -20.07
C ALA A 61 -1.57 15.79 -19.10
N VAL A 62 -0.89 14.69 -18.79
CA VAL A 62 -1.38 13.69 -17.84
C VAL A 62 -1.31 14.21 -16.40
N GLY A 63 -0.23 14.90 -16.03
CA GLY A 63 -0.08 15.51 -14.72
C GLY A 63 -1.13 16.57 -14.43
N ASP A 64 -1.46 17.41 -15.41
CA ASP A 64 -2.50 18.45 -15.27
C ASP A 64 -3.93 17.87 -15.20
N ARG A 65 -4.15 16.64 -15.71
CA ARG A 65 -5.47 16.01 -15.78
C ARG A 65 -5.81 15.15 -14.57
N LEU A 66 -4.80 14.53 -13.95
CA LEU A 66 -4.99 13.60 -12.84
C LEU A 66 -4.67 14.25 -11.50
N GLY A 67 -5.60 14.12 -10.55
CA GLY A 67 -5.47 14.68 -9.20
C GLY A 67 -4.88 13.73 -8.15
N GLY A 68 -4.53 12.49 -8.53
CA GLY A 68 -4.00 11.50 -7.62
C GLY A 68 -2.49 11.68 -7.34
N PRO A 69 -1.89 10.84 -6.47
CA PRO A 69 -0.49 10.98 -6.08
C PRO A 69 0.48 10.91 -7.27
N VAL A 70 0.21 10.05 -8.26
CA VAL A 70 1.06 9.94 -9.47
C VAL A 70 0.87 11.15 -10.38
N GLY A 71 -0.38 11.56 -10.62
CA GLY A 71 -0.70 12.75 -11.43
C GLY A 71 -0.06 14.00 -10.85
N LEU A 72 -0.21 14.26 -9.55
CA LEU A 72 0.43 15.38 -8.88
C LEU A 72 1.96 15.32 -8.95
N GLY A 73 2.53 14.12 -8.85
CA GLY A 73 3.96 13.89 -9.03
C GLY A 73 4.44 14.27 -10.42
N LEU A 74 3.72 13.85 -11.48
CA LEU A 74 4.01 14.20 -12.88
C LEU A 74 3.84 15.71 -13.14
N ALA A 75 2.81 16.34 -12.60
CA ALA A 75 2.63 17.79 -12.66
C ALA A 75 3.80 18.53 -12.01
N GLY A 76 4.27 18.08 -10.84
CA GLY A 76 5.44 18.60 -10.17
C GLY A 76 6.73 18.42 -10.99
N ALA A 77 6.92 17.28 -11.63
CA ALA A 77 8.04 17.04 -12.55
C ALA A 77 7.98 17.97 -13.76
N SER A 78 6.80 18.10 -14.39
CA SER A 78 6.58 19.02 -15.49
C SER A 78 6.87 20.48 -15.12
N TRP A 79 6.49 20.92 -13.92
CA TRP A 79 6.81 22.25 -13.42
C TRP A 79 8.33 22.46 -13.27
N ARG A 80 9.08 21.50 -12.72
CA ARG A 80 10.54 21.56 -12.61
C ARG A 80 11.20 21.64 -13.98
N VAL A 81 10.69 20.90 -14.97
CA VAL A 81 11.18 20.98 -16.35
C VAL A 81 10.98 22.38 -16.94
N ARG A 82 9.82 23.00 -16.72
CA ARG A 82 9.55 24.39 -17.15
C ARG A 82 10.48 25.39 -16.45
N THR A 83 10.98 25.07 -15.28
CA THR A 83 11.97 25.92 -14.55
C THR A 83 13.42 25.62 -14.92
N GLY A 84 13.67 24.75 -15.92
CA GLY A 84 15.00 24.47 -16.49
C GLY A 84 15.66 23.18 -16.05
N MET A 85 14.98 22.32 -15.26
CA MET A 85 15.49 21.00 -14.91
C MET A 85 15.35 20.04 -16.10
N ARG A 86 16.26 19.08 -16.25
CA ARG A 86 16.10 18.01 -17.24
C ARG A 86 14.95 17.08 -16.84
N LEU A 87 14.22 16.57 -17.83
CA LEU A 87 13.09 15.67 -17.56
C LEU A 87 13.50 14.42 -16.80
N ALA A 88 14.62 13.81 -17.17
CA ALA A 88 15.16 12.65 -16.48
C ALA A 88 15.38 12.92 -14.98
N ASP A 89 16.05 14.05 -14.63
CA ASP A 89 16.35 14.42 -13.25
C ASP A 89 15.06 14.71 -12.46
N ALA A 90 14.07 15.34 -13.08
CA ALA A 90 12.79 15.61 -12.47
C ALA A 90 11.99 14.33 -12.21
N LEU A 91 12.04 13.36 -13.13
CA LEU A 91 11.37 12.07 -13.00
C LEU A 91 12.05 11.14 -11.98
N GLU A 92 13.38 11.18 -11.87
CA GLU A 92 14.13 10.37 -10.88
C GLU A 92 13.72 10.65 -9.43
N THR A 93 13.21 11.84 -9.13
CA THR A 93 12.69 12.18 -7.79
C THR A 93 11.28 11.68 -7.49
N LEU A 94 10.56 11.17 -8.50
CA LEU A 94 9.18 10.70 -8.32
C LEU A 94 9.04 9.54 -7.32
N PRO A 95 9.87 8.47 -7.38
CA PRO A 95 9.73 7.35 -6.45
C PRO A 95 9.85 7.75 -4.98
N ASP A 96 10.66 8.76 -4.68
CA ASP A 96 10.86 9.26 -3.32
C ASP A 96 9.63 10.02 -2.79
N SER A 97 8.93 10.73 -3.68
CA SER A 97 7.75 11.54 -3.32
C SER A 97 6.44 10.75 -3.40
N VAL A 98 6.27 9.92 -4.42
CA VAL A 98 5.05 9.18 -4.74
C VAL A 98 5.10 7.76 -4.17
N GLY A 99 6.25 7.09 -4.30
CA GLY A 99 6.50 5.74 -3.80
C GLY A 99 7.10 4.80 -4.85
N GLU A 100 7.69 3.71 -4.38
CA GLU A 100 8.36 2.71 -5.22
C GLU A 100 7.55 2.15 -6.41
N PRO A 101 6.22 1.98 -6.34
CA PRO A 101 5.46 1.43 -7.47
C PRO A 101 5.54 2.24 -8.77
N VAL A 102 5.91 3.53 -8.69
CA VAL A 102 6.04 4.39 -9.88
C VAL A 102 7.37 4.18 -10.63
N ARG A 103 8.36 3.54 -10.00
CA ARG A 103 9.72 3.37 -10.54
C ARG A 103 9.79 2.72 -11.94
N PRO A 104 9.00 1.69 -12.28
CA PRO A 104 8.99 1.14 -13.64
C PRO A 104 8.54 2.16 -14.69
N LEU A 105 7.51 2.96 -14.37
CA LEU A 105 7.05 4.03 -15.25
C LEU A 105 8.13 5.09 -15.48
N VAL A 106 8.78 5.53 -14.40
CA VAL A 106 9.88 6.51 -14.46
C VAL A 106 10.99 6.03 -15.38
N ARG A 107 11.42 4.77 -15.27
CA ARG A 107 12.45 4.19 -16.14
C ARG A 107 12.04 4.22 -17.61
N VAL A 108 10.84 3.77 -17.93
CA VAL A 108 10.33 3.77 -19.31
C VAL A 108 10.32 5.20 -19.89
N LEU A 109 9.88 6.19 -19.12
CA LEU A 109 9.84 7.58 -19.58
C LEU A 109 11.25 8.16 -19.78
N ILE A 110 12.19 7.89 -18.87
CA ILE A 110 13.59 8.35 -18.97
C ILE A 110 14.28 7.69 -20.18
N ASP A 111 14.09 6.39 -20.36
CA ASP A 111 14.68 5.67 -21.50
C ASP A 111 14.12 6.19 -22.83
N GLY A 112 12.84 6.49 -22.88
CA GLY A 112 12.21 7.10 -24.04
C GLY A 112 12.71 8.51 -24.34
N ASP A 113 12.87 9.35 -23.32
CA ASP A 113 13.40 10.71 -23.46
C ASP A 113 14.85 10.72 -23.92
N ARG A 114 15.65 9.78 -23.40
CA ARG A 114 17.09 9.70 -23.71
C ARG A 114 17.41 9.10 -25.08
N TYR A 115 16.67 8.07 -25.46
CA TYR A 115 16.98 7.27 -26.65
C TYR A 115 16.01 7.49 -27.82
N GLY A 116 14.94 8.26 -27.64
CA GLY A 116 13.92 8.47 -28.67
C GLY A 116 13.25 7.19 -29.13
N THR A 117 13.26 6.15 -28.28
CA THR A 117 12.71 4.84 -28.61
C THR A 117 11.19 4.87 -28.66
N ASN A 118 10.59 3.99 -29.48
CA ASN A 118 9.14 3.80 -29.47
C ASN A 118 8.70 3.29 -28.09
N LEU A 119 8.07 4.16 -27.30
CA LEU A 119 7.59 3.88 -25.94
C LEU A 119 6.32 3.03 -25.92
N GLU A 120 5.62 2.93 -27.04
CA GLU A 120 4.30 2.31 -27.10
C GLU A 120 4.30 0.86 -26.60
N PRO A 121 5.23 -0.04 -27.05
CA PRO A 121 5.28 -1.41 -26.54
C PRO A 121 5.62 -1.50 -25.06
N ALA A 122 6.54 -0.64 -24.57
CA ALA A 122 6.94 -0.62 -23.18
C ALA A 122 5.83 -0.16 -22.26
N LEU A 123 5.07 0.87 -22.67
CA LEU A 123 3.90 1.34 -21.93
C LEU A 123 2.75 0.32 -22.00
N GLU A 124 2.56 -0.38 -23.10
CA GLU A 124 1.56 -1.44 -23.21
C GLU A 124 1.83 -2.59 -22.25
N GLN A 125 3.09 -3.04 -22.18
CA GLN A 125 3.50 -4.06 -21.23
C GLN A 125 3.32 -3.58 -19.79
N LEU A 126 3.71 -2.36 -19.49
CA LEU A 126 3.55 -1.76 -18.15
C LEU A 126 2.07 -1.64 -17.77
N ALA A 127 1.19 -1.27 -18.71
CA ALA A 127 -0.24 -1.25 -18.50
C ALA A 127 -0.80 -2.63 -18.15
N ALA A 128 -0.38 -3.67 -18.90
CA ALA A 128 -0.80 -5.05 -18.64
C ALA A 128 -0.34 -5.53 -17.25
N ASP A 129 0.92 -5.28 -16.89
CA ASP A 129 1.50 -5.66 -15.61
C ASP A 129 0.81 -4.94 -14.43
N SER A 130 0.56 -3.64 -14.57
CA SER A 130 -0.11 -2.85 -13.54
C SER A 130 -1.55 -3.31 -13.29
N ARG A 131 -2.30 -3.67 -14.33
CA ARG A 131 -3.64 -4.26 -14.24
C ARG A 131 -3.60 -5.64 -13.57
N LEU A 132 -2.60 -6.47 -13.88
CA LEU A 132 -2.42 -7.78 -13.27
C LEU A 132 -2.11 -7.65 -11.77
N LEU A 133 -1.24 -6.73 -11.38
CA LEU A 133 -0.93 -6.45 -9.97
C LEU A 133 -2.17 -5.99 -9.19
N ARG A 134 -3.00 -5.15 -9.80
CA ARG A 134 -4.28 -4.71 -9.20
C ARG A 134 -5.23 -5.89 -8.98
N ARG A 135 -5.37 -6.79 -9.96
CA ARG A 135 -6.20 -8.00 -9.83
C ARG A 135 -5.70 -8.93 -8.72
N ARG A 136 -4.40 -9.23 -8.68
CA ARG A 136 -3.78 -10.08 -7.64
C ARG A 136 -4.01 -9.52 -6.24
N ARG A 137 -3.94 -8.21 -6.06
CA ARG A 137 -4.24 -7.57 -4.76
C ARG A 137 -5.69 -7.74 -4.34
N ALA A 138 -6.64 -7.59 -5.25
CA ALA A 138 -8.05 -7.80 -4.97
C ALA A 138 -8.32 -9.26 -4.55
N GLU A 139 -7.69 -10.22 -5.23
CA GLU A 139 -7.75 -11.65 -4.89
C GLU A 139 -7.11 -11.95 -3.52
N ASP A 140 -5.96 -11.36 -3.20
CA ASP A 140 -5.29 -11.54 -1.91
C ASP A 140 -6.10 -10.98 -0.74
N LEU A 141 -6.79 -9.86 -0.95
CA LEU A 141 -7.72 -9.30 0.05
C LEU A 141 -8.91 -10.22 0.26
N ALA A 142 -9.48 -10.79 -0.80
CA ALA A 142 -10.59 -11.73 -0.72
C ALA A 142 -10.20 -13.04 0.01
N ARG A 143 -8.97 -13.54 -0.21
CA ARG A 143 -8.47 -14.77 0.45
C ARG A 143 -8.22 -14.60 1.96
N ARG A 144 -8.02 -13.37 2.45
CA ARG A 144 -7.78 -13.10 3.88
C ARG A 144 -9.05 -12.97 4.72
N LEU A 145 -10.23 -12.88 4.10
CA LEU A 145 -11.51 -12.75 4.80
C LEU A 145 -11.82 -13.95 5.70
N PRO A 146 -11.68 -15.23 5.25
CA PRO A 146 -12.02 -16.38 6.10
C PRO A 146 -11.09 -16.51 7.32
N LEU A 147 -9.80 -16.17 7.20
CA LEU A 147 -8.83 -16.22 8.31
C LEU A 147 -9.15 -15.21 9.42
N ARG A 148 -9.70 -14.05 9.06
CA ARG A 148 -10.09 -13.02 10.05
C ARG A 148 -11.31 -13.41 10.86
N LEU A 149 -12.17 -14.28 10.34
CA LEU A 149 -13.36 -14.80 11.05
C LEU A 149 -13.00 -15.95 11.99
N LEU A 150 -11.92 -16.69 11.72
CA LEU A 150 -11.44 -17.76 12.61
C LEU A 150 -10.79 -17.24 13.89
N LEU A 151 -10.13 -16.08 13.84
CA LEU A 151 -9.40 -15.53 14.98
C LEU A 151 -10.30 -15.25 16.20
N PRO A 152 -11.42 -14.52 16.07
CA PRO A 152 -12.33 -14.32 17.21
C PRO A 152 -12.97 -15.62 17.71
N LEU A 153 -13.23 -16.56 16.82
CA LEU A 153 -13.78 -17.86 17.18
C LEU A 153 -12.81 -18.64 18.08
N VAL A 154 -11.53 -18.71 17.70
CA VAL A 154 -10.49 -19.40 18.49
C VAL A 154 -10.27 -18.70 19.85
N ILE A 155 -10.23 -17.37 19.88
CA ILE A 155 -10.05 -16.59 21.13
C ILE A 155 -11.22 -16.79 22.08
N CYS A 156 -12.43 -17.03 21.57
CA CYS A 156 -13.62 -17.25 22.38
C CYS A 156 -13.77 -18.71 22.86
N ILE A 157 -13.43 -19.68 21.99
CA ILE A 157 -13.57 -21.10 22.32
C ILE A 157 -12.49 -21.59 23.28
N LEU A 158 -11.23 -21.11 23.13
CA LEU A 158 -10.12 -21.57 23.95
C LEU A 158 -10.32 -21.30 25.44
N PRO A 159 -10.67 -20.07 25.88
CA PRO A 159 -10.93 -19.83 27.30
C PRO A 159 -12.19 -20.54 27.83
N ALA A 160 -13.24 -20.66 26.98
CA ALA A 160 -14.45 -21.38 27.36
C ALA A 160 -14.16 -22.86 27.62
N PHE A 161 -13.35 -23.51 26.79
CA PHE A 161 -12.94 -24.91 26.96
C PHE A 161 -12.09 -25.09 28.23
N VAL A 162 -11.14 -24.18 28.48
CA VAL A 162 -10.31 -24.21 29.71
C VAL A 162 -11.17 -24.07 30.96
N LEU A 163 -12.13 -23.14 30.97
CA LEU A 163 -13.05 -23.00 32.11
C LEU A 163 -13.91 -24.23 32.31
N LEU A 164 -14.42 -24.83 31.24
CA LEU A 164 -15.30 -25.99 31.30
C LEU A 164 -14.58 -27.25 31.81
N THR A 165 -13.27 -27.39 31.51
CA THR A 165 -12.44 -28.50 31.98
C THR A 165 -11.90 -28.33 33.39
N LEU A 166 -11.56 -27.07 33.77
CA LEU A 166 -11.02 -26.76 35.11
C LEU A 166 -12.09 -26.62 36.20
N ALA A 167 -13.30 -26.17 35.82
CA ALA A 167 -14.39 -25.97 36.79
C ALA A 167 -14.77 -27.25 37.58
N PRO A 168 -14.98 -28.44 36.99
CA PRO A 168 -15.30 -29.62 37.75
C PRO A 168 -14.15 -30.09 38.63
N VAL A 169 -12.90 -30.02 38.18
CA VAL A 169 -11.71 -30.42 38.95
C VAL A 169 -11.55 -29.56 40.19
N MET A 170 -11.78 -28.26 40.06
CA MET A 170 -11.72 -27.33 41.21
C MET A 170 -12.89 -27.56 42.18
N ALA A 171 -14.05 -27.90 41.67
CA ALA A 171 -15.23 -28.19 42.52
C ALA A 171 -15.02 -29.47 43.36
N GLU A 172 -14.42 -30.52 42.80
CA GLU A 172 -14.12 -31.76 43.51
C GLU A 172 -13.03 -31.57 44.59
N THR A 173 -11.96 -30.83 44.29
CA THR A 173 -10.90 -30.53 45.27
C THR A 173 -11.39 -29.67 46.43
N LEU A 174 -12.28 -28.72 46.21
CA LEU A 174 -12.91 -27.92 47.26
C LEU A 174 -13.88 -28.71 48.13
N SER A 175 -14.58 -29.71 47.57
CA SER A 175 -15.48 -30.58 48.31
C SER A 175 -14.74 -31.50 49.29
N ILE A 176 -13.51 -31.95 48.93
CA ILE A 176 -12.68 -32.81 49.78
C ILE A 176 -12.08 -32.01 50.93
N LEU A 177 -11.76 -30.74 50.77
CA LEU A 177 -11.19 -29.84 51.81
C LEU A 177 -12.25 -29.38 52.84
N ARG A 178 -13.52 -29.59 52.59
CA ARG A 178 -14.64 -29.13 53.42
C ARG A 178 -15.19 -30.28 54.34
N GLN A 179 -14.68 -31.49 54.24
CA GLN A 179 -14.92 -32.57 55.16
C GLN A 179 -13.82 -32.67 56.25
#